data_e157393cac460e2083d77aeab3aca771
#
_entry.id   e157393cac460e2083d77aeab3aca771
#
_cell.length_a   1.000
_cell.length_b   1.000
_cell.length_c   1.000
_cell.angle_alpha   90.00
_cell.angle_beta   90.00
_cell.angle_gamma   90.00
#
_symmetry.space_group_name_H-M   'P 1'
#
loop_
_entity.id
_entity.type
_entity.pdbx_description
1 polymer ?
#
loop_
_entity_poly.entity_id
_entity_poly.type
_entity_poly.pdbx_seq_one_letter_code
_entity_poly.pdbx_strand_id
1 'polypeptide(L)'
;SSDLTNADWVPQTMQSRAELLDGCTVLCQYPFMLRGTQMNYFTANLKASSFETDRRAFLGANGYGRWQRPLVLEQEELGNHEALRGDNIAALLLRLGTLLPGESVRFTTLLGQAASLEDAGTTIRRFRDPEAVDAAFSGLARFWDRHLSTLQARTPDAYFDRMINVHNPRQCWITTQWSRYLSLYQLGYGARGIGFRDSSQDVMAVLASAPETARALLCKLLSVQRQN
;
A
#
# COMPACT_ATOMS: atom_id res chain seq x y z
N SER A 1 4.70 11.15 -6.64
CA SER A 1 4.14 12.29 -7.09
C SER A 1 2.84 12.66 -6.54
N SER A 2 2.91 13.29 -5.72
CA SER A 2 1.82 13.89 -5.24
C SER A 2 1.03 14.61 -6.13
N ASP A 3 -0.03 14.33 -6.03
CA ASP A 3 -1.08 15.13 -6.46
C ASP A 3 -0.94 16.51 -5.89
N LEU A 4 -0.34 17.35 -6.69
CA LEU A 4 -0.14 18.74 -6.36
C LEU A 4 -1.45 19.47 -6.03
N THR A 5 -2.60 18.95 -6.49
CA THR A 5 -3.91 19.54 -6.22
C THR A 5 -4.37 19.36 -4.77
N ASN A 6 -3.80 18.38 -4.06
CA ASN A 6 -4.11 18.13 -2.65
C ASN A 6 -2.96 18.46 -1.70
N ALA A 7 -1.85 18.99 -2.22
CA ALA A 7 -0.63 19.18 -1.45
C ALA A 7 -0.79 20.13 -0.26
N ASP A 8 -1.70 21.08 -0.34
CA ASP A 8 -1.80 22.13 0.68
C ASP A 8 -2.73 21.78 1.84
N TRP A 9 -3.75 20.99 1.63
CA TRP A 9 -4.71 20.74 2.70
C TRP A 9 -4.81 19.28 3.15
N VAL A 10 -4.56 18.30 2.28
CA VAL A 10 -4.56 16.89 2.69
C VAL A 10 -3.55 16.60 3.79
N PRO A 11 -2.30 17.07 3.74
CA PRO A 11 -1.36 16.91 4.83
C PRO A 11 -1.84 17.50 6.15
N GLN A 12 -2.59 18.60 6.11
CA GLN A 12 -3.14 19.24 7.31
C GLN A 12 -4.25 18.42 7.96
N THR A 13 -4.81 17.44 7.27
CA THR A 13 -5.87 16.57 7.78
C THR A 13 -5.36 15.25 8.34
N MET A 14 -4.05 15.01 8.30
CA MET A 14 -3.42 13.78 8.77
C MET A 14 -2.58 14.04 10.01
N GLN A 15 -2.55 13.09 10.91
CA GLN A 15 -1.68 13.05 12.08
C GLN A 15 -1.00 11.69 12.18
N SER A 16 0.20 11.67 12.73
CA SER A 16 0.96 10.44 12.97
C SER A 16 1.32 10.30 14.44
N ARG A 17 1.35 9.07 14.91
CA ARG A 17 1.80 8.68 16.25
C ARG A 17 2.68 7.46 16.17
N ALA A 18 3.58 7.33 17.14
CA ALA A 18 4.38 6.14 17.34
C ALA A 18 3.81 5.32 18.48
N GLU A 19 3.44 4.10 18.20
CA GLU A 19 2.92 3.13 19.15
C GLU A 19 3.90 1.99 19.31
N LEU A 20 3.80 1.25 20.41
CA LEU A 20 4.59 0.05 20.66
C LEU A 20 3.73 -1.19 20.56
N LEU A 21 4.15 -2.15 19.76
CA LEU A 21 3.56 -3.48 19.70
C LEU A 21 4.65 -4.53 19.86
N ASP A 22 4.59 -5.25 20.99
CA ASP A 22 5.56 -6.29 21.35
C ASP A 22 7.03 -5.80 21.25
N GLY A 23 7.26 -4.56 21.71
CA GLY A 23 8.58 -3.94 21.75
C GLY A 23 9.10 -3.37 20.42
N CYS A 24 8.32 -3.46 19.34
CA CYS A 24 8.64 -2.82 18.06
C CYS A 24 7.80 -1.56 17.84
N THR A 25 8.42 -0.54 17.26
CA THR A 25 7.74 0.71 16.92
C THR A 25 6.81 0.50 15.73
N VAL A 26 5.58 0.98 15.86
CA VAL A 26 4.57 1.04 14.80
C VAL A 26 4.21 2.50 14.61
N LEU A 27 4.51 3.04 13.44
CA LEU A 27 4.10 4.39 13.08
C LEU A 27 2.69 4.32 12.51
N CYS A 28 1.76 4.97 13.20
CA CYS A 28 0.33 4.98 12.86
C CYS A 28 -0.06 6.34 12.33
N GLN A 29 -0.75 6.38 11.19
CA GLN A 29 -1.26 7.60 10.60
C GLN A 29 -2.79 7.58 10.58
N TYR A 30 -3.38 8.64 11.08
CA TYR A 30 -4.82 8.80 11.24
C TYR A 30 -5.34 10.01 10.48
N PRO A 31 -6.56 9.96 9.93
CA PRO A 31 -7.24 11.16 9.47
C PRO A 31 -7.69 12.01 10.67
N PHE A 32 -7.29 13.28 10.68
CA PHE A 32 -7.62 14.20 11.78
C PHE A 32 -9.08 14.65 11.75
N MET A 33 -9.61 14.95 10.56
CA MET A 33 -10.94 15.57 10.41
C MET A 33 -12.06 14.58 10.10
N LEU A 34 -11.73 13.43 9.56
CA LEU A 34 -12.70 12.38 9.29
C LEU A 34 -12.68 11.41 10.48
N ARG A 35 -13.83 11.15 11.04
CA ARG A 35 -14.03 10.02 11.97
C ARG A 35 -13.92 8.71 11.17
N GLY A 36 -12.78 8.51 10.54
CA GLY A 36 -12.46 7.30 9.82
C GLY A 36 -12.18 6.18 10.80
N THR A 37 -12.64 5.00 10.46
CA THR A 37 -12.36 3.76 11.19
C THR A 37 -11.07 3.10 10.73
N GLN A 38 -10.28 3.76 9.89
CA GLN A 38 -9.10 3.20 9.27
C GLN A 38 -7.86 4.04 9.61
N MET A 39 -6.79 3.36 9.98
CA MET A 39 -5.46 3.95 10.13
C MET A 39 -4.48 3.26 9.18
N ASN A 40 -3.51 4.01 8.67
CA ASN A 40 -2.35 3.43 8.00
C ASN A 40 -1.30 3.11 9.07
N TYR A 41 -0.53 2.04 8.88
CA TYR A 41 0.58 1.72 9.76
C TYR A 41 1.84 1.34 8.98
N PHE A 42 2.99 1.68 9.56
CA PHE A 42 4.30 1.29 9.06
C PHE A 42 5.16 0.78 10.22
N THR A 43 5.78 -0.37 10.05
CA THR A 43 6.63 -0.99 11.08
C THR A 43 7.71 -1.88 10.45
N ALA A 44 8.66 -2.33 11.27
CA ALA A 44 9.64 -3.32 10.91
C ALA A 44 9.60 -4.50 11.88
N ASN A 45 10.14 -5.66 11.46
CA ASN A 45 10.34 -6.81 12.35
C ASN A 45 11.56 -6.67 13.27
N LEU A 46 12.34 -5.61 13.12
CA LEU A 46 13.44 -5.22 14.00
C LEU A 46 13.04 -4.02 14.85
N LYS A 47 13.60 -3.95 16.06
CA LYS A 47 13.41 -2.79 16.93
C LYS A 47 14.10 -1.57 16.32
N ALA A 48 13.35 -0.49 16.10
CA ALA A 48 13.93 0.78 15.73
C ALA A 48 14.60 1.47 16.93
N SER A 49 15.74 2.11 16.70
CA SER A 49 16.41 2.96 17.71
C SER A 49 15.72 4.30 17.82
N SER A 50 15.23 4.83 16.70
CA SER A 50 14.50 6.09 16.63
C SER A 50 13.57 6.11 15.41
N PHE A 51 12.68 7.09 15.36
CA PHE A 51 11.73 7.26 14.28
C PHE A 51 11.53 8.74 13.91
N GLU A 52 10.92 8.98 12.76
CA GLU A 52 10.48 10.30 12.35
C GLU A 52 9.16 10.21 11.59
N THR A 53 8.20 11.07 11.92
CA THR A 53 6.95 11.17 11.19
C THR A 53 6.71 12.55 10.59
N ASP A 54 7.50 13.55 10.95
CA ASP A 54 7.43 14.88 10.36
C ASP A 54 8.38 14.98 9.16
N ARG A 55 7.81 15.24 7.99
CA ARG A 55 8.57 15.37 6.75
C ARG A 55 9.56 16.53 6.78
N ARG A 56 9.22 17.63 7.43
CA ARG A 56 10.10 18.80 7.50
C ARG A 56 11.32 18.53 8.40
N ALA A 57 11.10 17.83 9.51
CA ALA A 57 12.19 17.37 10.36
C ALA A 57 13.09 16.39 9.61
N PHE A 58 12.52 15.49 8.83
CA PHE A 58 13.27 14.51 8.04
C PHE A 58 14.11 15.16 6.92
N LEU A 59 13.51 16.01 6.10
CA LEU A 59 14.17 16.64 4.95
C LEU A 59 14.99 17.88 5.32
N GLY A 60 14.63 18.57 6.40
CA GLY A 60 15.10 19.92 6.76
C GLY A 60 14.10 21.00 6.36
N ALA A 61 14.12 22.13 7.06
CA ALA A 61 13.13 23.21 6.95
C ALA A 61 12.96 23.79 5.53
N ASN A 62 14.03 23.80 4.75
CA ASN A 62 14.03 24.26 3.36
C ASN A 62 14.18 23.08 2.38
N GLY A 63 13.83 21.87 2.83
CA GLY A 63 14.18 20.63 2.18
C GLY A 63 13.17 20.15 1.15
N TYR A 64 12.20 20.96 0.75
CA TYR A 64 11.28 20.60 -0.33
C TYR A 64 12.11 20.32 -1.60
N GLY A 65 12.17 19.04 -2.01
CA GLY A 65 13.05 18.59 -3.08
C GLY A 65 14.40 17.98 -2.66
N ARG A 66 14.77 18.01 -1.38
CA ARG A 66 16.01 17.37 -0.88
C ARG A 66 15.89 15.86 -0.62
N TRP A 67 15.10 15.17 -1.38
CA TRP A 67 14.92 13.71 -1.25
C TRP A 67 16.22 12.91 -1.47
N GLN A 68 17.15 13.47 -2.25
CA GLN A 68 18.44 12.82 -2.51
C GLN A 68 19.39 12.91 -1.32
N ARG A 69 19.24 13.93 -0.45
CA ARG A 69 20.05 14.14 0.74
C ARG A 69 19.21 14.73 1.87
N PRO A 70 18.34 13.93 2.50
CA PRO A 70 17.59 14.36 3.68
C PRO A 70 18.52 14.78 4.82
N LEU A 71 18.11 15.79 5.60
CA LEU A 71 18.88 16.29 6.73
C LEU A 71 19.22 15.20 7.75
N VAL A 72 18.32 14.28 7.98
CA VAL A 72 18.51 13.18 8.95
C VAL A 72 19.67 12.24 8.61
N LEU A 73 20.14 12.20 7.36
CA LEU A 73 21.34 11.42 7.00
C LEU A 73 22.64 12.03 7.54
N GLU A 74 22.60 13.26 8.06
CA GLU A 74 23.70 13.93 8.73
C GLU A 74 23.64 13.75 10.26
N GLN A 75 22.64 13.03 10.77
CA GLN A 75 22.37 12.81 12.19
C GLN A 75 22.55 11.35 12.57
N GLU A 76 22.93 11.08 13.81
CA GLU A 76 23.06 9.70 14.32
C GLU A 76 21.72 9.05 14.68
N GLU A 77 20.71 9.87 15.02
CA GLU A 77 19.38 9.46 15.42
C GLU A 77 18.32 10.31 14.71
N LEU A 78 17.14 9.74 14.53
CA LEU A 78 15.95 10.49 14.12
C LEU A 78 15.35 11.25 15.31
N GLY A 79 14.57 12.30 15.03
CA GLY A 79 14.10 13.23 16.05
C GLY A 79 12.98 12.72 16.97
N ASN A 80 12.39 11.55 16.67
CA ASN A 80 11.24 10.98 17.36
C ASN A 80 10.02 11.94 17.42
N HIS A 81 9.82 12.71 16.35
CA HIS A 81 8.69 13.60 16.27
C HIS A 81 7.42 12.90 15.82
N GLU A 82 6.32 13.24 16.47
CA GLU A 82 4.96 12.85 16.04
C GLU A 82 4.31 14.03 15.31
N ALA A 83 4.05 13.86 14.02
CA ALA A 83 3.42 14.90 13.22
C ALA A 83 1.92 14.97 13.54
N LEU A 84 1.53 15.91 14.39
CA LEU A 84 0.14 16.13 14.76
C LEU A 84 -0.71 16.69 13.61
N ARG A 85 -0.07 17.29 12.63
CA ARG A 85 -0.63 17.76 11.36
C ARG A 85 0.51 18.15 10.42
N GLY A 86 0.20 18.34 9.15
CA GLY A 86 1.20 18.70 8.14
C GLY A 86 1.63 17.49 7.32
N ASP A 87 2.75 17.63 6.62
CA ASP A 87 3.30 16.56 5.80
C ASP A 87 3.83 15.43 6.67
N ASN A 88 3.21 14.27 6.55
CA ASN A 88 3.58 13.08 7.29
C ASN A 88 4.49 12.19 6.45
N ILE A 89 5.45 11.56 7.11
CA ILE A 89 6.26 10.47 6.58
C ILE A 89 6.28 9.31 7.57
N ALA A 90 6.90 8.21 7.18
CA ALA A 90 7.18 7.09 8.06
C ALA A 90 8.65 6.69 7.89
N ALA A 91 9.47 7.01 8.87
CA ALA A 91 10.88 6.67 8.89
C ALA A 91 11.24 5.95 10.20
N LEU A 92 11.97 4.85 10.09
CA LEU A 92 12.50 4.07 11.20
C LEU A 92 14.02 3.96 11.03
N LEU A 93 14.78 4.22 12.09
CA LEU A 93 16.21 3.93 12.10
C LEU A 93 16.45 2.56 12.69
N LEU A 94 16.98 1.64 11.87
CA LEU A 94 17.32 0.29 12.27
C LEU A 94 18.83 0.16 12.37
N ARG A 95 19.35 -0.16 13.56
CA ARG A 95 20.80 -0.39 13.76
C ARG A 95 21.11 -1.85 13.47
N LEU A 96 21.77 -2.08 12.35
CA LEU A 96 22.09 -3.43 11.89
C LEU A 96 23.47 -3.94 12.38
N GLY A 97 24.22 -3.09 13.09
CA GLY A 97 25.59 -3.42 13.50
C GLY A 97 26.60 -3.26 12.36
N THR A 98 27.79 -3.82 12.55
CA THR A 98 28.85 -3.84 11.54
C THR A 98 28.70 -5.10 10.71
N LEU A 99 28.61 -4.95 9.41
CA LEU A 99 28.59 -6.08 8.46
C LEU A 99 29.99 -6.29 7.89
N LEU A 100 30.49 -7.51 8.00
CA LEU A 100 31.76 -7.90 7.35
C LEU A 100 31.53 -8.19 5.86
N PRO A 101 32.60 -8.16 5.03
CA PRO A 101 32.47 -8.49 3.62
C PRO A 101 31.83 -9.88 3.41
N GLY A 102 30.76 -9.93 2.63
CA GLY A 102 30.00 -11.16 2.37
C GLY A 102 28.85 -11.43 3.36
N GLU A 103 28.76 -10.70 4.46
CA GLU A 103 27.62 -10.78 5.38
C GLU A 103 26.41 -9.99 4.86
N SER A 104 25.21 -10.47 5.19
CA SER A 104 23.95 -9.82 4.87
C SER A 104 22.99 -9.91 6.04
N VAL A 105 22.16 -8.88 6.20
CA VAL A 105 21.05 -8.86 7.15
C VAL A 105 19.76 -8.70 6.37
N ARG A 106 18.79 -9.56 6.69
CA ARG A 106 17.44 -9.49 6.13
C ARG A 106 16.49 -8.99 7.19
N PHE A 107 15.70 -7.99 6.84
CA PHE A 107 14.58 -7.52 7.67
C PHE A 107 13.35 -7.29 6.81
N THR A 108 12.20 -7.23 7.47
CA THR A 108 10.90 -7.03 6.82
C THR A 108 10.29 -5.73 7.31
N THR A 109 9.83 -4.90 6.39
CA THR A 109 8.97 -3.76 6.69
C THR A 109 7.55 -4.07 6.26
N LEU A 110 6.58 -3.55 7.01
CA LEU A 110 5.16 -3.70 6.76
C LEU A 110 4.51 -2.33 6.63
N LEU A 111 3.87 -2.11 5.51
CA LEU A 111 2.96 -0.99 5.29
C LEU A 111 1.55 -1.55 5.10
N GLY A 112 0.61 -1.09 5.90
CA GLY A 112 -0.74 -1.62 5.85
C GLY A 112 -1.80 -0.63 6.33
N GLN A 113 -3.04 -1.09 6.33
CA GLN A 113 -4.19 -0.36 6.83
C GLN A 113 -5.03 -1.29 7.71
N ALA A 114 -5.56 -0.76 8.80
CA ALA A 114 -6.41 -1.49 9.73
C ALA A 114 -7.38 -0.53 10.45
N ALA A 115 -8.40 -1.06 11.08
CA ALA A 115 -9.33 -0.25 11.89
C ALA A 115 -8.69 0.20 13.20
N SER A 116 -7.78 -0.59 13.76
CA SER A 116 -7.09 -0.31 15.02
C SER A 116 -5.68 -0.93 15.02
N LEU A 117 -4.85 -0.55 15.99
CA LEU A 117 -3.56 -1.20 16.21
C LEU A 117 -3.74 -2.68 16.65
N GLU A 118 -4.79 -2.99 17.37
CA GLU A 118 -5.12 -4.35 17.78
C GLU A 118 -5.42 -5.23 16.55
N ASP A 119 -6.25 -4.73 15.62
CA ASP A 119 -6.54 -5.43 14.38
C ASP A 119 -5.29 -5.60 13.51
N ALA A 120 -4.45 -4.56 13.40
CA ALA A 120 -3.16 -4.63 12.72
C ALA A 120 -2.23 -5.66 13.34
N GLY A 121 -2.32 -5.85 14.67
CA GLY A 121 -1.42 -6.69 15.46
C GLY A 121 -1.33 -8.12 14.97
N THR A 122 -2.43 -8.72 14.55
CA THR A 122 -2.44 -10.08 13.99
C THR A 122 -1.59 -10.18 12.73
N THR A 123 -1.75 -9.24 11.80
CA THR A 123 -0.96 -9.19 10.57
C THR A 123 0.51 -8.87 10.84
N ILE A 124 0.77 -7.90 11.73
CA ILE A 124 2.13 -7.50 12.10
C ILE A 124 2.88 -8.69 12.72
N ARG A 125 2.29 -9.39 13.70
CA ARG A 125 2.91 -10.56 14.35
C ARG A 125 3.21 -11.66 13.35
N ARG A 126 2.25 -11.95 12.45
CA ARG A 126 2.42 -12.97 11.42
C ARG A 126 3.63 -12.69 10.53
N PHE A 127 3.78 -11.47 10.04
CA PHE A 127 4.81 -11.11 9.07
C PHE A 127 6.13 -10.63 9.70
N ARG A 128 6.26 -10.70 11.02
CA ARG A 128 7.56 -10.66 11.69
C ARG A 128 8.38 -11.94 11.44
N ASP A 129 7.68 -13.04 11.17
CA ASP A 129 8.30 -14.31 10.83
C ASP A 129 8.74 -14.30 9.34
N PRO A 130 10.04 -14.48 9.05
CA PRO A 130 10.53 -14.55 7.68
C PRO A 130 9.92 -15.69 6.87
N GLU A 131 9.59 -16.82 7.49
CA GLU A 131 8.96 -17.96 6.79
C GLU A 131 7.54 -17.60 6.33
N ALA A 132 6.79 -16.87 7.14
CA ALA A 132 5.46 -16.37 6.76
C ALA A 132 5.55 -15.38 5.59
N VAL A 133 6.59 -14.57 5.54
CA VAL A 133 6.85 -13.65 4.41
C VAL A 133 7.15 -14.44 3.13
N ASP A 134 8.05 -15.42 3.20
CA ASP A 134 8.41 -16.26 2.05
C ASP A 134 7.22 -17.08 1.56
N ALA A 135 6.42 -17.60 2.48
CA ALA A 135 5.17 -18.29 2.12
C ALA A 135 4.15 -17.37 1.43
N ALA A 136 4.06 -16.10 1.85
CA ALA A 136 3.20 -15.11 1.21
C ALA A 136 3.66 -14.78 -0.22
N PHE A 137 4.95 -14.56 -0.44
CA PHE A 137 5.51 -14.36 -1.79
C PHE A 137 5.30 -15.57 -2.69
N SER A 138 5.54 -16.77 -2.16
CA SER A 138 5.28 -18.01 -2.88
C SER A 138 3.79 -18.19 -3.22
N GLY A 139 2.90 -17.80 -2.30
CA GLY A 139 1.46 -17.77 -2.52
C GLY A 139 1.06 -16.80 -3.63
N LEU A 140 1.64 -15.62 -3.63
CA LEU A 140 1.42 -14.60 -4.67
C LEU A 140 1.90 -15.08 -6.05
N ALA A 141 3.09 -15.70 -6.12
CA ALA A 141 3.60 -16.27 -7.35
C ALA A 141 2.63 -17.31 -7.92
N ARG A 142 2.22 -18.29 -7.10
CA ARG A 142 1.23 -19.30 -7.50
C ARG A 142 -0.11 -18.72 -7.93
N PHE A 143 -0.55 -17.63 -7.31
CA PHE A 143 -1.76 -16.95 -7.75
C PHE A 143 -1.61 -16.39 -9.17
N TRP A 144 -0.51 -15.69 -9.44
CA TRP A 144 -0.27 -15.10 -10.76
C TRP A 144 -0.06 -16.18 -11.83
N ASP A 145 0.70 -17.22 -11.54
CA ASP A 145 0.90 -18.34 -12.48
C ASP A 145 -0.44 -18.96 -12.89
N ARG A 146 -1.31 -19.22 -11.92
CA ARG A 146 -2.64 -19.78 -12.17
C ARG A 146 -3.54 -18.81 -12.93
N HIS A 147 -3.54 -17.53 -12.54
CA HIS A 147 -4.37 -16.52 -13.19
C HIS A 147 -3.95 -16.28 -14.64
N LEU A 148 -2.65 -16.16 -14.88
CA LEU A 148 -2.11 -15.90 -16.22
C LEU A 148 -2.14 -17.13 -17.13
N SER A 149 -2.13 -18.35 -16.59
CA SER A 149 -2.22 -19.58 -17.39
C SER A 149 -3.63 -19.88 -17.94
N THR A 150 -4.65 -19.14 -17.50
CA THR A 150 -6.04 -19.37 -17.91
C THR A 150 -6.26 -19.15 -19.41
N LEU A 151 -5.60 -18.16 -19.99
CA LEU A 151 -5.62 -17.86 -21.41
C LEU A 151 -4.21 -17.65 -21.90
N GLN A 152 -3.78 -18.42 -22.90
CA GLN A 152 -2.46 -18.32 -23.49
C GLN A 152 -2.55 -18.26 -25.01
N ALA A 153 -1.97 -17.23 -25.60
CA ALA A 153 -1.78 -17.10 -27.03
C ALA A 153 -0.31 -17.41 -27.39
N ARG A 154 -0.09 -18.03 -28.52
CA ARG A 154 1.24 -18.26 -29.08
C ARG A 154 1.23 -17.89 -30.57
N THR A 155 1.95 -16.84 -30.91
CA THR A 155 2.02 -16.30 -32.25
C THR A 155 3.49 -16.15 -32.68
N PRO A 156 3.78 -15.83 -33.94
CA PRO A 156 5.13 -15.49 -34.36
C PRO A 156 5.69 -14.21 -33.73
N ASP A 157 4.85 -13.36 -33.12
CA ASP A 157 5.23 -12.12 -32.48
C ASP A 157 5.29 -12.27 -30.95
N ALA A 158 6.51 -12.35 -30.42
CA ALA A 158 6.75 -12.49 -28.99
C ALA A 158 6.31 -11.28 -28.14
N TYR A 159 6.25 -10.08 -28.71
CA TYR A 159 5.75 -8.89 -28.01
C TYR A 159 4.23 -8.94 -27.88
N PHE A 160 3.55 -9.35 -28.93
CA PHE A 160 2.10 -9.58 -28.88
C PHE A 160 1.75 -10.67 -27.86
N ASP A 161 2.46 -11.78 -27.86
CA ASP A 161 2.26 -12.87 -26.88
C ASP A 161 2.43 -12.37 -25.47
N ARG A 162 3.48 -11.59 -25.18
CA ARG A 162 3.71 -11.02 -23.85
C ARG A 162 2.59 -10.06 -23.45
N MET A 163 2.10 -9.24 -24.37
CA MET A 163 0.99 -8.33 -24.11
C MET A 163 -0.26 -9.09 -23.71
N ILE A 164 -0.63 -10.10 -24.47
CA ILE A 164 -1.87 -10.90 -24.25
C ILE A 164 -1.74 -11.82 -23.04
N ASN A 165 -0.60 -12.47 -22.86
CA ASN A 165 -0.44 -13.49 -21.82
C ASN A 165 -0.10 -12.93 -20.44
N VAL A 166 0.48 -11.72 -20.36
CA VAL A 166 0.98 -11.19 -19.09
C VAL A 166 0.41 -9.80 -18.80
N HIS A 167 0.67 -8.82 -19.67
CA HIS A 167 0.39 -7.42 -19.32
C HIS A 167 -1.11 -7.12 -19.27
N ASN A 168 -1.85 -7.54 -20.27
CA ASN A 168 -3.28 -7.28 -20.35
C ASN A 168 -4.07 -7.95 -19.23
N PRO A 169 -3.96 -9.28 -18.96
CA PRO A 169 -4.70 -9.91 -17.87
C PRO A 169 -4.32 -9.38 -16.49
N ARG A 170 -3.04 -9.03 -16.27
CA ARG A 170 -2.64 -8.34 -15.03
C ARG A 170 -3.30 -6.98 -14.88
N GLN A 171 -3.29 -6.17 -15.93
CA GLN A 171 -3.90 -4.84 -15.90
C GLN A 171 -5.42 -4.94 -15.68
N CYS A 172 -6.09 -5.85 -16.35
CA CYS A 172 -7.53 -6.09 -16.17
C CYS A 172 -7.86 -6.48 -14.73
N TRP A 173 -7.07 -7.39 -14.15
CA TRP A 173 -7.23 -7.79 -12.75
C TRP A 173 -7.04 -6.60 -11.79
N ILE A 174 -5.94 -5.84 -11.95
CA ILE A 174 -5.64 -4.69 -11.11
C ILE A 174 -6.75 -3.64 -11.22
N THR A 175 -7.21 -3.35 -12.43
CA THR A 175 -8.31 -2.41 -12.67
C THR A 175 -9.58 -2.84 -11.94
N THR A 176 -9.94 -4.12 -12.04
CA THR A 176 -11.13 -4.67 -11.38
C THR A 176 -11.07 -4.56 -9.86
N GLN A 177 -9.89 -4.77 -9.26
CA GLN A 177 -9.73 -4.76 -7.80
C GLN A 177 -9.54 -3.36 -7.22
N TRP A 178 -8.86 -2.46 -7.94
CA TRP A 178 -8.29 -1.25 -7.31
C TRP A 178 -8.74 0.06 -7.94
N SER A 179 -8.87 0.16 -9.25
CA SER A 179 -8.98 1.47 -9.88
C SER A 179 -10.26 2.21 -9.51
N ARG A 180 -11.36 1.50 -9.31
CA ARG A 180 -12.64 2.11 -8.93
C ARG A 180 -12.72 2.55 -7.47
N TYR A 181 -11.84 2.00 -6.64
CA TYR A 181 -11.82 2.28 -5.21
C TYR A 181 -10.75 3.31 -4.82
N LEU A 182 -9.65 3.37 -5.57
CA LEU A 182 -8.47 4.16 -5.21
C LEU A 182 -8.26 5.40 -6.08
N SER A 183 -8.97 5.54 -7.18
CA SER A 183 -8.80 6.69 -8.06
C SER A 183 -9.45 7.96 -7.50
N LEU A 184 -8.66 9.01 -7.31
CA LEU A 184 -9.15 10.34 -6.94
C LEU A 184 -10.02 10.98 -8.03
N TYR A 185 -9.73 10.68 -9.28
CA TYR A 185 -10.41 11.24 -10.43
C TYR A 185 -11.58 10.40 -10.92
N GLN A 186 -11.57 9.13 -10.57
CA GLN A 186 -12.67 8.23 -10.87
C GLN A 186 -13.59 8.09 -9.66
N LEU A 187 -14.78 7.67 -9.91
CA LEU A 187 -15.92 7.73 -9.01
C LEU A 187 -15.82 6.89 -7.72
N GLY A 188 -14.69 6.22 -7.48
CA GLY A 188 -14.54 5.28 -6.38
C GLY A 188 -14.21 5.90 -5.03
N TYR A 189 -13.72 7.14 -4.98
CA TYR A 189 -13.30 7.74 -3.71
C TYR A 189 -14.42 8.52 -3.04
N GLY A 190 -14.78 8.10 -1.85
CA GLY A 190 -15.75 8.81 -1.02
C GLY A 190 -17.20 8.72 -1.50
N ALA A 191 -17.88 9.85 -1.56
CA ALA A 191 -19.33 9.93 -1.74
C ALA A 191 -19.84 9.63 -3.17
N ARG A 192 -18.96 9.45 -4.14
CA ARG A 192 -19.38 9.27 -5.54
C ARG A 192 -19.73 7.83 -5.93
N GLY A 193 -19.30 6.86 -5.13
CA GLY A 193 -19.58 5.44 -5.36
C GLY A 193 -18.89 4.84 -6.58
N ILE A 194 -19.29 3.62 -6.93
CA ILE A 194 -18.74 2.86 -8.06
C ILE A 194 -19.58 3.15 -9.30
N GLY A 195 -18.94 3.57 -10.40
CA GLY A 195 -19.63 3.78 -11.67
C GLY A 195 -20.20 2.46 -12.22
N PHE A 196 -21.50 2.38 -12.39
CA PHE A 196 -22.18 1.15 -12.82
C PHE A 196 -21.67 0.64 -14.18
N ARG A 197 -21.65 1.51 -15.18
CA ARG A 197 -21.16 1.16 -16.52
C ARG A 197 -19.71 0.71 -16.50
N ASP A 198 -18.85 1.53 -15.89
CA ASP A 198 -17.40 1.29 -15.89
C ASP A 198 -17.04 0.00 -15.17
N SER A 199 -17.67 -0.24 -14.01
CA SER A 199 -17.44 -1.49 -13.27
C SER A 199 -18.01 -2.71 -13.98
N SER A 200 -19.10 -2.57 -14.74
CA SER A 200 -19.63 -3.65 -15.57
C SER A 200 -18.67 -4.01 -16.72
N GLN A 201 -18.00 -3.01 -17.30
CA GLN A 201 -16.96 -3.24 -18.31
C GLN A 201 -15.72 -3.93 -17.70
N ASP A 202 -15.32 -3.56 -16.48
CA ASP A 202 -14.23 -4.23 -15.77
C ASP A 202 -14.52 -5.72 -15.53
N VAL A 203 -15.77 -6.07 -15.22
CA VAL A 203 -16.20 -7.47 -15.08
C VAL A 203 -15.95 -8.27 -16.36
N MET A 204 -16.25 -7.70 -17.53
CA MET A 204 -16.05 -8.39 -18.81
C MET A 204 -14.58 -8.74 -19.03
N ALA A 205 -13.67 -7.88 -18.59
CA ALA A 205 -12.24 -8.07 -18.77
C ALA A 205 -11.64 -9.23 -17.94
N VAL A 206 -12.31 -9.65 -16.87
CA VAL A 206 -11.85 -10.75 -16.00
C VAL A 206 -12.75 -11.97 -16.00
N LEU A 207 -13.80 -11.97 -16.82
CA LEU A 207 -14.80 -13.03 -16.85
C LEU A 207 -14.20 -14.41 -17.13
N ALA A 208 -13.27 -14.50 -18.09
CA ALA A 208 -12.63 -15.75 -18.46
C ALA A 208 -11.57 -16.22 -17.45
N SER A 209 -10.84 -15.30 -16.83
CA SER A 209 -9.71 -15.62 -15.93
C SER A 209 -10.10 -15.73 -14.46
N ALA A 210 -11.19 -15.08 -14.05
CA ALA A 210 -11.64 -15.04 -12.67
C ALA A 210 -13.17 -14.96 -12.56
N PRO A 211 -13.90 -15.99 -13.00
CA PRO A 211 -15.37 -15.97 -13.09
C PRO A 211 -16.05 -15.75 -11.74
N GLU A 212 -15.49 -16.25 -10.64
CA GLU A 212 -16.05 -16.04 -9.31
C GLU A 212 -15.96 -14.56 -8.87
N THR A 213 -14.83 -13.91 -9.16
CA THR A 213 -14.67 -12.48 -8.92
C THR A 213 -15.61 -11.65 -9.78
N ALA A 214 -15.73 -12.00 -11.06
CA ALA A 214 -16.65 -11.38 -12.00
C ALA A 214 -18.10 -11.49 -11.49
N ARG A 215 -18.53 -12.68 -11.07
CA ARG A 215 -19.86 -12.93 -10.50
C ARG A 215 -20.12 -12.11 -9.24
N ALA A 216 -19.16 -12.11 -8.30
CA ALA A 216 -19.28 -11.35 -7.04
C ALA A 216 -19.45 -9.85 -7.31
N LEU A 217 -18.67 -9.27 -8.23
CA LEU A 217 -18.77 -7.87 -8.61
C LEU A 217 -20.10 -7.57 -9.31
N LEU A 218 -20.58 -8.42 -10.23
CA LEU A 218 -21.90 -8.26 -10.84
C LEU A 218 -23.03 -8.28 -9.80
N CYS A 219 -23.01 -9.21 -8.86
CA CYS A 219 -24.00 -9.26 -7.78
C CYS A 219 -23.99 -7.97 -6.95
N LYS A 220 -22.79 -7.45 -6.65
CA LYS A 220 -22.63 -6.16 -5.94
C LYS A 220 -23.19 -5.00 -6.74
N LEU A 221 -22.95 -4.93 -8.05
CA LEU A 221 -23.46 -3.86 -8.91
C LEU A 221 -25.00 -3.92 -9.02
N LEU A 222 -25.55 -5.11 -9.16
CA LEU A 222 -26.99 -5.30 -9.26
C LEU A 222 -27.72 -5.05 -7.94
N SER A 223 -27.06 -5.24 -6.79
CA SER A 223 -27.68 -5.02 -5.47
C SER A 223 -28.05 -3.58 -5.19
N VAL A 224 -27.48 -2.61 -5.91
CA VAL A 224 -27.76 -1.18 -5.76
C VAL A 224 -28.73 -0.65 -6.84
N GLN A 225 -29.21 -1.55 -7.73
CA GLN A 225 -30.19 -1.19 -8.74
C GLN A 225 -31.55 -0.87 -8.07
N ARG A 226 -32.11 0.27 -8.41
CA ARG A 226 -33.44 0.67 -7.93
C ARG A 226 -34.49 0.29 -8.96
N GLN A 227 -35.69 -0.04 -8.48
CA GLN A 227 -36.88 -0.12 -9.33
C GLN A 227 -37.25 1.32 -9.78
N ASN A 228 -37.50 1.51 -11.07
CA ASN A 228 -38.01 2.76 -11.60
C ASN A 228 -39.49 2.88 -11.29
#